data_c5ccfc5ce5f6172a22414c1bd7db459b
#
_entry.id   c5ccfc5ce5f6172a22414c1bd7db459b
#
_cell.length_a   1.000
_cell.length_b   1.000
_cell.length_c   1.000
_cell.angle_alpha   90.00
_cell.angle_beta   90.00
_cell.angle_gamma   90.00
#
_symmetry.space_group_name_H-M   'P 1'
#
loop_
_entity.id
_entity.type
_entity.pdbx_description
1 polymer ?
#
loop_
_entity_poly.entity_id
_entity_poly.type
_entity_poly.pdbx_seq_one_letter_code
_entity_poly.pdbx_strand_id
1 'polypeptide(L)'
;MTKASDSVSYREIVRLAWPASVAASVTPLLGAIDVWALAQSERPLDIAAVGLASVIFSLAYWTFGFIRMSVAGLTAQAAGGEDEAEARAALVRGGVIGGAIGVVLVLLQLPVGVLSFQLLGTGSEASAETLAHGRTYFDIRIWGAPFALASYAAFGWLTARGRTDFLMAASVFMTAINIGLDYWFVVGLGWGAAGVAAGTLIAEIAGFFAAMAFVLMVMHEHGGVRAHWRTSEFWKPDRISRTVSINFDIFIRTLLLAFCFAWFVQRGGAFGDATLAANQALLQLFLFTGLALDGTAIAAETLVGRAMGARDRVAGKLRYVTAVKKTFILAMTASVAFVLLYWIADDALVALLTPAGPIRDATQAYMPWVIVSPLMVVVGFQLDGIFIGATRAREMRDSMIVTALVFLPASLALAGAWGNHGLWAAFSLYFLLRAVTLGLWLPRIGRSFTA
;
A
#
# COMPACT_ATOMS: atom_id res chain seq x y z
N MET A 1 -43.28 -2.82 3.56
CA MET A 1 -42.55 -3.72 2.65
C MET A 1 -41.24 -3.00 2.25
N THR A 2 -40.21 -3.12 3.05
CA THR A 2 -38.87 -2.54 2.83
C THR A 2 -38.19 -3.30 1.71
N LYS A 3 -37.78 -2.56 0.68
CA LYS A 3 -37.17 -3.08 -0.56
C LYS A 3 -35.96 -3.97 -0.26
N ALA A 4 -35.93 -5.14 -0.86
CA ALA A 4 -34.79 -6.09 -0.90
C ALA A 4 -33.49 -5.53 -1.56
N SER A 5 -33.37 -4.20 -1.68
CA SER A 5 -32.23 -3.50 -2.33
C SER A 5 -31.09 -3.13 -1.37
N ASP A 6 -31.18 -3.47 -0.08
CA ASP A 6 -30.19 -3.02 0.94
C ASP A 6 -29.08 -4.04 1.26
N SER A 7 -29.03 -5.19 0.57
CA SER A 7 -27.98 -6.17 0.78
C SER A 7 -26.81 -5.92 -0.17
N VAL A 8 -25.59 -5.76 0.41
CA VAL A 8 -24.34 -5.72 -0.34
C VAL A 8 -24.29 -6.88 -1.35
N SER A 9 -24.11 -6.59 -2.65
CA SER A 9 -24.05 -7.61 -3.70
C SER A 9 -22.58 -7.97 -4.04
N TYR A 10 -22.36 -9.20 -4.53
CA TYR A 10 -21.04 -9.57 -5.04
C TYR A 10 -20.61 -8.69 -6.22
N ARG A 11 -21.56 -8.26 -7.07
CA ARG A 11 -21.28 -7.33 -8.18
C ARG A 11 -20.73 -5.98 -7.69
N GLU A 12 -21.28 -5.47 -6.58
CA GLU A 12 -20.79 -4.24 -5.95
C GLU A 12 -19.36 -4.42 -5.40
N ILE A 13 -19.10 -5.54 -4.72
CA ILE A 13 -17.77 -5.86 -4.20
C ILE A 13 -16.74 -5.97 -5.32
N VAL A 14 -17.04 -6.72 -6.39
CA VAL A 14 -16.15 -6.86 -7.54
C VAL A 14 -15.92 -5.53 -8.22
N ARG A 15 -16.97 -4.70 -8.40
CA ARG A 15 -16.85 -3.35 -8.98
C ARG A 15 -15.92 -2.45 -8.19
N LEU A 16 -15.85 -2.62 -6.87
CA LEU A 16 -14.91 -1.88 -6.01
C LEU A 16 -13.52 -2.51 -6.02
N ALA A 17 -13.44 -3.83 -5.99
CA ALA A 17 -12.19 -4.56 -5.77
C ALA A 17 -11.28 -4.55 -7.01
N TRP A 18 -11.79 -4.89 -8.21
CA TRP A 18 -10.92 -5.07 -9.37
C TRP A 18 -10.18 -3.80 -9.81
N PRO A 19 -10.82 -2.59 -9.84
CA PRO A 19 -10.07 -1.39 -10.20
C PRO A 19 -9.06 -1.00 -9.11
N ALA A 20 -9.39 -1.28 -7.84
CA ALA A 20 -8.48 -1.04 -6.73
C ALA A 20 -7.25 -1.97 -6.79
N SER A 21 -7.42 -3.27 -7.12
CA SER A 21 -6.29 -4.20 -7.34
C SER A 21 -5.41 -3.74 -8.50
N VAL A 22 -6.01 -3.29 -9.61
CA VAL A 22 -5.24 -2.75 -10.76
C VAL A 22 -4.46 -1.51 -10.32
N ALA A 23 -5.09 -0.55 -9.64
CA ALA A 23 -4.43 0.66 -9.16
C ALA A 23 -3.26 0.35 -8.23
N ALA A 24 -3.43 -0.61 -7.31
CA ALA A 24 -2.37 -1.06 -6.40
C ALA A 24 -1.19 -1.71 -7.14
N SER A 25 -1.47 -2.47 -8.20
CA SER A 25 -0.45 -3.17 -9.00
C SER A 25 0.34 -2.24 -9.93
N VAL A 26 -0.22 -1.08 -10.28
CA VAL A 26 0.43 -0.09 -11.18
C VAL A 26 1.64 0.56 -10.50
N THR A 27 1.59 0.82 -9.21
CA THR A 27 2.69 1.51 -8.49
C THR A 27 4.04 0.76 -8.56
N PRO A 28 4.14 -0.55 -8.34
CA PRO A 28 5.39 -1.29 -8.54
C PRO A 28 5.87 -1.31 -10.00
N LEU A 29 4.95 -1.19 -10.96
CA LEU A 29 5.32 -1.14 -12.38
C LEU A 29 6.10 0.13 -12.73
N LEU A 30 5.87 1.24 -12.04
CA LEU A 30 6.64 2.48 -12.25
C LEU A 30 8.15 2.22 -12.11
N GLY A 31 8.59 1.61 -11.01
CA GLY A 31 10.00 1.30 -10.81
C GLY A 31 10.59 0.33 -11.85
N ALA A 32 9.81 -0.63 -12.34
CA ALA A 32 10.24 -1.51 -13.42
C ALA A 32 10.37 -0.78 -14.77
N ILE A 33 9.49 0.18 -15.02
CA ILE A 33 9.51 1.04 -16.21
C ILE A 33 10.72 1.97 -16.19
N ASP A 34 11.01 2.58 -15.02
CA ASP A 34 12.19 3.42 -14.82
C ASP A 34 13.48 2.66 -15.20
N VAL A 35 13.61 1.42 -14.69
CA VAL A 35 14.75 0.54 -15.00
C VAL A 35 14.76 0.15 -16.49
N TRP A 36 13.60 -0.16 -17.08
CA TRP A 36 13.50 -0.49 -18.49
C TRP A 36 13.93 0.67 -19.39
N ALA A 37 13.50 1.89 -19.09
CA ALA A 37 13.89 3.08 -19.87
C ALA A 37 15.40 3.30 -19.80
N LEU A 38 16.01 3.15 -18.61
CA LEU A 38 17.46 3.27 -18.43
C LEU A 38 18.23 2.15 -19.16
N ALA A 39 17.69 0.94 -19.21
CA ALA A 39 18.33 -0.15 -19.95
C ALA A 39 18.46 0.14 -21.45
N GLN A 40 17.56 0.98 -22.01
CA GLN A 40 17.66 1.43 -23.41
C GLN A 40 18.76 2.47 -23.63
N SER A 41 19.25 3.13 -22.58
CA SER A 41 20.26 4.20 -22.68
C SER A 41 21.72 3.71 -22.63
N GLU A 42 21.95 2.40 -22.47
CA GLU A 42 23.28 1.77 -22.34
C GLU A 42 24.15 2.38 -21.20
N ARG A 43 23.50 2.88 -20.13
CA ARG A 43 24.15 3.50 -18.96
C ARG A 43 23.96 2.64 -17.70
N PRO A 44 24.75 1.61 -17.47
CA PRO A 44 24.56 0.69 -16.33
C PRO A 44 24.69 1.39 -14.97
N LEU A 45 25.50 2.45 -14.87
CA LEU A 45 25.65 3.27 -13.66
C LEU A 45 24.33 3.94 -13.27
N ASP A 46 23.55 4.45 -14.23
CA ASP A 46 22.27 5.10 -13.97
C ASP A 46 21.23 4.09 -13.46
N ILE A 47 21.23 2.85 -13.97
CA ILE A 47 20.36 1.78 -13.49
C ILE A 47 20.62 1.49 -12.01
N ALA A 48 21.87 1.33 -11.64
CA ALA A 48 22.25 1.10 -10.25
C ALA A 48 21.91 2.31 -9.35
N ALA A 49 22.17 3.51 -9.82
CA ALA A 49 21.89 4.76 -9.13
C ALA A 49 20.41 4.97 -8.84
N VAL A 50 19.55 4.80 -9.86
CA VAL A 50 18.09 4.90 -9.72
C VAL A 50 17.54 3.78 -8.86
N GLY A 51 18.06 2.55 -9.00
CA GLY A 51 17.71 1.43 -8.16
C GLY A 51 17.93 1.72 -6.67
N LEU A 52 19.11 2.24 -6.30
CA LEU A 52 19.43 2.64 -4.93
C LEU A 52 18.54 3.79 -4.42
N ALA A 53 18.41 4.84 -5.20
CA ALA A 53 17.66 6.02 -4.80
C ALA A 53 16.15 5.77 -4.71
N SER A 54 15.59 4.92 -5.56
CA SER A 54 14.16 4.57 -5.53
C SER A 54 13.75 3.83 -4.26
N VAL A 55 14.67 3.12 -3.60
CA VAL A 55 14.41 2.48 -2.29
C VAL A 55 14.02 3.52 -1.24
N ILE A 56 14.67 4.70 -1.25
CA ILE A 56 14.37 5.79 -0.30
C ILE A 56 12.91 6.24 -0.47
N PHE A 57 12.48 6.49 -1.72
CA PHE A 57 11.11 6.93 -2.02
C PHE A 57 10.08 5.83 -1.75
N SER A 58 10.39 4.59 -2.12
CA SER A 58 9.49 3.46 -1.87
C SER A 58 9.21 3.29 -0.38
N LEU A 59 10.25 3.32 0.45
CA LEU A 59 10.11 3.21 1.90
C LEU A 59 9.34 4.40 2.49
N ALA A 60 9.68 5.63 2.07
CA ALA A 60 9.02 6.85 2.52
C ALA A 60 7.53 6.84 2.13
N TYR A 61 7.21 6.63 0.86
CA TYR A 61 5.84 6.69 0.37
C TYR A 61 4.97 5.55 0.92
N TRP A 62 5.53 4.34 1.07
CA TRP A 62 4.83 3.25 1.73
C TRP A 62 4.51 3.57 3.20
N THR A 63 5.47 4.15 3.91
CA THR A 63 5.29 4.58 5.30
C THR A 63 4.18 5.62 5.44
N PHE A 64 4.08 6.59 4.52
CA PHE A 64 3.04 7.61 4.53
C PHE A 64 1.70 7.18 3.92
N GLY A 65 1.56 5.95 3.46
CA GLY A 65 0.30 5.36 2.99
C GLY A 65 -0.85 5.40 4.01
N PHE A 66 -0.56 5.65 5.30
CA PHE A 66 -1.56 5.86 6.35
C PHE A 66 -2.52 7.02 6.04
N ILE A 67 -2.08 8.03 5.27
CA ILE A 67 -2.92 9.18 4.86
C ILE A 67 -4.12 8.67 4.04
N ARG A 68 -3.88 7.79 3.06
CA ARG A 68 -4.94 7.17 2.26
C ARG A 68 -5.92 6.41 3.15
N MET A 69 -5.40 5.56 4.03
CA MET A 69 -6.21 4.69 4.89
C MET A 69 -7.08 5.49 5.85
N SER A 70 -6.53 6.53 6.51
CA SER A 70 -7.29 7.35 7.45
C SER A 70 -8.38 8.16 6.75
N VAL A 71 -8.08 8.77 5.60
CA VAL A 71 -9.06 9.53 4.82
C VAL A 71 -10.16 8.61 4.31
N ALA A 72 -9.81 7.40 3.84
CA ALA A 72 -10.80 6.44 3.36
C ALA A 72 -11.75 6.00 4.47
N GLY A 73 -11.26 5.63 5.65
CA GLY A 73 -12.11 5.23 6.77
C GLY A 73 -13.04 6.35 7.24
N LEU A 74 -12.50 7.56 7.45
CA LEU A 74 -13.28 8.73 7.89
C LEU A 74 -14.33 9.13 6.85
N THR A 75 -13.95 9.19 5.58
CA THR A 75 -14.87 9.55 4.48
C THR A 75 -15.95 8.49 4.29
N ALA A 76 -15.62 7.20 4.39
CA ALA A 76 -16.60 6.13 4.25
C ALA A 76 -17.67 6.19 5.35
N GLN A 77 -17.27 6.47 6.61
CA GLN A 77 -18.21 6.68 7.71
C GLN A 77 -19.07 7.92 7.49
N ALA A 78 -18.49 9.03 7.09
CA ALA A 78 -19.22 10.26 6.79
C ALA A 78 -20.25 10.04 5.65
N ALA A 79 -19.85 9.33 4.59
CA ALA A 79 -20.73 8.99 3.48
C ALA A 79 -21.88 8.07 3.91
N GLY A 80 -21.63 7.11 4.81
CA GLY A 80 -22.67 6.25 5.39
C GLY A 80 -23.68 7.00 6.24
N GLY A 81 -23.24 8.08 6.92
CA GLY A 81 -24.08 9.00 7.70
C GLY A 81 -24.70 10.14 6.88
N GLU A 82 -24.48 10.18 5.57
CA GLU A 82 -24.89 11.28 4.67
C GLU A 82 -24.36 12.66 5.14
N ASP A 83 -23.18 12.67 5.77
CA ASP A 83 -22.48 13.88 6.21
C ASP A 83 -21.45 14.31 5.16
N GLU A 84 -21.94 15.02 4.12
CA GLU A 84 -21.08 15.50 3.04
C GLU A 84 -20.06 16.53 3.54
N ALA A 85 -20.38 17.31 4.57
CA ALA A 85 -19.46 18.29 5.12
C ALA A 85 -18.23 17.60 5.76
N GLU A 86 -18.46 16.55 6.55
CA GLU A 86 -17.36 15.78 7.15
C GLU A 86 -16.59 14.99 6.10
N ALA A 87 -17.25 14.41 5.08
CA ALA A 87 -16.57 13.73 3.99
C ALA A 87 -15.57 14.64 3.26
N ARG A 88 -15.95 15.91 3.02
CA ARG A 88 -15.06 16.91 2.41
C ARG A 88 -13.99 17.40 3.39
N ALA A 89 -14.35 17.58 4.65
CA ALA A 89 -13.39 17.94 5.69
C ALA A 89 -12.31 16.91 5.88
N ALA A 90 -12.63 15.60 5.80
CA ALA A 90 -11.65 14.52 5.86
C ALA A 90 -10.63 14.59 4.69
N LEU A 91 -11.11 14.89 3.47
CA LEU A 91 -10.22 15.11 2.32
C LEU A 91 -9.26 16.27 2.55
N VAL A 92 -9.79 17.42 3.00
CA VAL A 92 -8.98 18.63 3.23
C VAL A 92 -7.93 18.37 4.32
N ARG A 93 -8.35 17.81 5.47
CA ARG A 93 -7.41 17.46 6.55
C ARG A 93 -6.32 16.51 6.08
N GLY A 94 -6.69 15.45 5.36
CA GLY A 94 -5.73 14.50 4.81
C GLY A 94 -4.80 15.13 3.77
N GLY A 95 -5.32 15.96 2.87
CA GLY A 95 -4.55 16.69 1.87
C GLY A 95 -3.56 17.67 2.49
N VAL A 96 -3.98 18.41 3.52
CA VAL A 96 -3.09 19.32 4.28
C VAL A 96 -2.01 18.55 5.02
N ILE A 97 -2.35 17.44 5.68
CA ILE A 97 -1.37 16.59 6.36
C ILE A 97 -0.36 16.04 5.35
N GLY A 98 -0.83 15.45 4.24
CA GLY A 98 0.05 14.90 3.20
C GLY A 98 0.94 15.96 2.55
N GLY A 99 0.35 17.07 2.13
CA GLY A 99 1.09 18.20 1.56
C GLY A 99 2.12 18.78 2.54
N ALA A 100 1.76 18.97 3.81
CA ALA A 100 2.68 19.48 4.83
C ALA A 100 3.85 18.53 5.08
N ILE A 101 3.59 17.21 5.18
CA ILE A 101 4.67 16.21 5.29
C ILE A 101 5.58 16.26 4.07
N GLY A 102 5.02 16.33 2.86
CA GLY A 102 5.79 16.45 1.63
C GLY A 102 6.65 17.72 1.59
N VAL A 103 6.11 18.86 2.01
CA VAL A 103 6.89 20.12 2.14
C VAL A 103 8.00 19.97 3.17
N VAL A 104 7.75 19.35 4.32
CA VAL A 104 8.80 19.07 5.33
C VAL A 104 9.89 18.18 4.75
N LEU A 105 9.55 17.16 3.96
CA LEU A 105 10.56 16.32 3.28
C LEU A 105 11.42 17.13 2.30
N VAL A 106 10.82 18.06 1.54
CA VAL A 106 11.54 18.98 0.65
C VAL A 106 12.45 19.90 1.45
N LEU A 107 11.97 20.50 2.56
CA LEU A 107 12.79 21.36 3.40
C LEU A 107 13.96 20.61 4.06
N LEU A 108 13.76 19.34 4.38
CA LEU A 108 14.75 18.46 4.97
C LEU A 108 15.54 17.63 3.94
N GLN A 109 15.43 17.95 2.65
CA GLN A 109 16.06 17.18 1.57
C GLN A 109 17.59 17.02 1.76
N LEU A 110 18.28 18.06 2.25
CA LEU A 110 19.72 18.00 2.47
C LEU A 110 20.10 16.98 3.55
N PRO A 111 19.62 17.08 4.82
CA PRO A 111 19.96 16.10 5.85
C PRO A 111 19.42 14.70 5.53
N VAL A 112 18.20 14.57 4.98
CA VAL A 112 17.64 13.28 4.61
C VAL A 112 18.49 12.62 3.51
N GLY A 113 18.84 13.36 2.47
CA GLY A 113 19.69 12.85 1.40
C GLY A 113 21.07 12.44 1.89
N VAL A 114 21.76 13.31 2.66
CA VAL A 114 23.08 12.97 3.21
C VAL A 114 23.02 11.69 4.04
N LEU A 115 22.08 11.59 4.98
CA LEU A 115 21.92 10.41 5.85
C LEU A 115 21.60 9.15 5.02
N SER A 116 20.65 9.26 4.09
CA SER A 116 20.23 8.11 3.28
C SER A 116 21.36 7.58 2.40
N PHE A 117 22.12 8.46 1.72
CA PHE A 117 23.22 8.03 0.86
C PHE A 117 24.45 7.59 1.66
N GLN A 118 24.67 8.10 2.87
CA GLN A 118 25.68 7.55 3.78
C GLN A 118 25.31 6.12 4.20
N LEU A 119 24.08 5.90 4.62
CA LEU A 119 23.60 4.57 5.02
C LEU A 119 23.65 3.56 3.84
N LEU A 120 23.25 3.98 2.65
CA LEU A 120 23.32 3.14 1.46
C LEU A 120 24.77 2.87 1.04
N GLY A 121 25.65 3.84 1.16
CA GLY A 121 27.08 3.70 0.81
C GLY A 121 27.85 2.81 1.78
N THR A 122 27.52 2.80 3.08
CA THR A 122 28.20 1.95 4.08
C THR A 122 27.87 0.46 3.97
N GLY A 123 26.79 0.10 3.27
CA GLY A 123 26.33 -1.28 3.10
C GLY A 123 26.40 -1.82 1.67
N SER A 124 26.92 -1.04 0.72
CA SER A 124 26.98 -1.41 -0.70
C SER A 124 28.37 -1.19 -1.28
N GLU A 125 28.73 -1.97 -2.31
CA GLU A 125 29.92 -1.75 -3.13
C GLU A 125 29.70 -0.69 -4.22
N ALA A 126 28.69 0.20 -4.04
CA ALA A 126 28.37 1.23 -5.01
C ALA A 126 29.52 2.24 -5.14
N SER A 127 29.91 2.55 -6.39
CA SER A 127 30.93 3.55 -6.66
C SER A 127 30.46 4.96 -6.24
N ALA A 128 31.42 5.86 -5.99
CA ALA A 128 31.10 7.26 -5.69
C ALA A 128 30.29 7.92 -6.81
N GLU A 129 30.53 7.53 -8.06
CA GLU A 129 29.79 7.99 -9.23
C GLU A 129 28.34 7.52 -9.23
N THR A 130 28.08 6.24 -8.91
CA THR A 130 26.73 5.70 -8.74
C THR A 130 25.95 6.45 -7.65
N LEU A 131 26.60 6.73 -6.52
CA LEU A 131 25.98 7.49 -5.43
C LEU A 131 25.69 8.95 -5.83
N ALA A 132 26.56 9.59 -6.64
CA ALA A 132 26.35 10.94 -7.15
C ALA A 132 25.15 11.01 -8.11
N HIS A 133 25.01 10.05 -9.03
CA HIS A 133 23.84 9.96 -9.92
C HIS A 133 22.56 9.66 -9.15
N GLY A 134 22.62 8.78 -8.14
CA GLY A 134 21.50 8.52 -7.24
C GLY A 134 21.09 9.77 -6.46
N ARG A 135 22.05 10.58 -6.03
CA ARG A 135 21.80 11.86 -5.38
C ARG A 135 21.09 12.85 -6.33
N THR A 136 21.52 12.93 -7.58
CA THR A 136 20.87 13.77 -8.59
C THR A 136 19.41 13.36 -8.80
N TYR A 137 19.14 12.04 -8.90
CA TYR A 137 17.79 11.51 -8.95
C TYR A 137 16.95 11.93 -7.73
N PHE A 138 17.52 11.78 -6.53
CA PHE A 138 16.84 12.15 -5.28
C PHE A 138 16.51 13.65 -5.24
N ASP A 139 17.49 14.51 -5.55
CA ASP A 139 17.36 15.96 -5.46
C ASP A 139 16.31 16.53 -6.44
N ILE A 140 16.08 15.86 -7.58
CA ILE A 140 15.02 16.22 -8.52
C ILE A 140 13.67 15.67 -8.04
N ARG A 141 13.60 14.38 -7.72
CA ARG A 141 12.31 13.69 -7.44
C ARG A 141 11.66 14.14 -6.14
N ILE A 142 12.45 14.57 -5.14
CA ILE A 142 11.93 14.98 -3.82
C ILE A 142 10.89 16.11 -3.92
N TRP A 143 10.97 16.96 -4.95
CA TRP A 143 10.00 18.03 -5.20
C TRP A 143 8.61 17.52 -5.54
N GLY A 144 8.46 16.25 -5.91
CA GLY A 144 7.17 15.57 -6.10
C GLY A 144 6.48 15.20 -4.79
N ALA A 145 7.20 15.10 -3.68
CA ALA A 145 6.66 14.60 -2.41
C ALA A 145 5.38 15.30 -1.92
N PRO A 146 5.23 16.65 -1.99
CA PRO A 146 3.98 17.30 -1.59
C PRO A 146 2.77 16.83 -2.42
N PHE A 147 2.94 16.65 -3.72
CA PHE A 147 1.89 16.22 -4.63
C PHE A 147 1.57 14.74 -4.47
N ALA A 148 2.59 13.90 -4.39
CA ALA A 148 2.43 12.45 -4.19
C ALA A 148 1.70 12.15 -2.87
N LEU A 149 2.12 12.78 -1.75
CA LEU A 149 1.49 12.54 -0.45
C LEU A 149 0.10 13.17 -0.32
N ALA A 150 -0.16 14.31 -0.97
CA ALA A 150 -1.49 14.90 -1.04
C ALA A 150 -2.44 14.04 -1.90
N SER A 151 -1.93 13.37 -2.95
CA SER A 151 -2.72 12.43 -3.77
C SER A 151 -3.28 11.28 -2.96
N TYR A 152 -2.60 10.84 -1.90
CA TYR A 152 -3.12 9.79 -1.01
C TYR A 152 -4.45 10.16 -0.37
N ALA A 153 -4.65 11.44 -0.02
CA ALA A 153 -5.94 11.91 0.48
C ALA A 153 -7.04 11.82 -0.61
N ALA A 154 -6.73 12.23 -1.83
CA ALA A 154 -7.66 12.11 -2.97
C ALA A 154 -7.99 10.63 -3.25
N PHE A 155 -7.01 9.76 -3.26
CA PHE A 155 -7.19 8.32 -3.47
C PHE A 155 -8.02 7.68 -2.36
N GLY A 156 -7.77 8.00 -1.09
CA GLY A 156 -8.58 7.53 0.03
C GLY A 156 -10.03 8.01 -0.06
N TRP A 157 -10.23 9.27 -0.43
CA TRP A 157 -11.56 9.86 -0.58
C TRP A 157 -12.34 9.22 -1.74
N LEU A 158 -11.73 9.06 -2.92
CA LEU A 158 -12.34 8.39 -4.08
C LEU A 158 -12.70 6.93 -3.75
N THR A 159 -11.82 6.22 -3.06
CA THR A 159 -12.06 4.85 -2.58
C THR A 159 -13.31 4.80 -1.70
N ALA A 160 -13.41 5.64 -0.69
CA ALA A 160 -14.53 5.70 0.25
C ALA A 160 -15.85 6.08 -0.44
N ARG A 161 -15.78 6.92 -1.48
CA ARG A 161 -16.94 7.26 -2.34
C ARG A 161 -17.34 6.12 -3.29
N GLY A 162 -16.59 5.00 -3.28
CA GLY A 162 -16.84 3.86 -4.17
C GLY A 162 -16.47 4.10 -5.63
N ARG A 163 -15.61 5.09 -5.88
CA ARG A 163 -15.12 5.46 -7.21
C ARG A 163 -13.69 4.96 -7.40
N THR A 164 -13.52 3.66 -7.17
CA THR A 164 -12.25 2.97 -7.42
C THR A 164 -11.89 2.93 -8.92
N ASP A 165 -12.90 3.10 -9.78
CA ASP A 165 -12.72 3.36 -11.23
C ASP A 165 -11.89 4.61 -11.49
N PHE A 166 -12.15 5.70 -10.78
CA PHE A 166 -11.38 6.93 -10.90
C PHE A 166 -10.00 6.83 -10.24
N LEU A 167 -9.88 6.06 -9.14
CA LEU A 167 -8.58 5.73 -8.57
C LEU A 167 -7.69 5.01 -9.60
N MET A 168 -8.23 3.97 -10.26
CA MET A 168 -7.54 3.25 -11.31
C MET A 168 -7.19 4.17 -12.49
N ALA A 169 -8.13 4.98 -12.96
CA ALA A 169 -7.91 5.89 -14.07
C ALA A 169 -6.79 6.90 -13.78
N ALA A 170 -6.75 7.48 -12.56
CA ALA A 170 -5.69 8.39 -12.14
C ALA A 170 -4.33 7.69 -12.08
N SER A 171 -4.27 6.47 -11.53
CA SER A 171 -3.03 5.70 -11.44
C SER A 171 -2.51 5.29 -12.82
N VAL A 172 -3.38 4.80 -13.71
CA VAL A 172 -3.00 4.45 -15.09
C VAL A 172 -2.56 5.68 -15.88
N PHE A 173 -3.26 6.82 -15.73
CA PHE A 173 -2.88 8.09 -16.37
C PHE A 173 -1.49 8.55 -15.92
N MET A 174 -1.22 8.54 -14.60
CA MET A 174 0.09 8.89 -14.05
C MET A 174 1.20 7.99 -14.64
N THR A 175 0.95 6.67 -14.69
CA THR A 175 1.92 5.72 -15.25
C THR A 175 2.13 5.91 -16.74
N ALA A 176 1.08 6.18 -17.52
CA ALA A 176 1.21 6.44 -18.95
C ALA A 176 2.05 7.71 -19.23
N ILE A 177 1.86 8.77 -18.44
CA ILE A 177 2.71 9.96 -18.52
C ILE A 177 4.15 9.63 -18.16
N ASN A 178 4.40 8.88 -17.07
CA ASN A 178 5.74 8.48 -16.67
C ASN A 178 6.44 7.71 -17.79
N ILE A 179 5.81 6.67 -18.35
CA ILE A 179 6.36 5.90 -19.49
C ILE A 179 6.76 6.82 -20.65
N GLY A 180 5.87 7.71 -21.05
CA GLY A 180 6.11 8.62 -22.17
C GLY A 180 7.24 9.59 -21.92
N LEU A 181 7.30 10.15 -20.70
CA LEU A 181 8.34 11.12 -20.32
C LEU A 181 9.69 10.44 -20.10
N ASP A 182 9.73 9.26 -19.48
CA ASP A 182 10.96 8.50 -19.29
C ASP A 182 11.57 8.10 -20.64
N TYR A 183 10.75 7.62 -21.57
CA TYR A 183 11.21 7.33 -22.91
C TYR A 183 11.77 8.59 -23.59
N TRP A 184 11.07 9.72 -23.50
CA TRP A 184 11.49 10.97 -24.12
C TRP A 184 12.77 11.53 -23.47
N PHE A 185 12.84 11.60 -22.15
CA PHE A 185 13.97 12.20 -21.44
C PHE A 185 15.21 11.30 -21.44
N VAL A 186 15.03 9.99 -21.29
CA VAL A 186 16.15 9.04 -21.21
C VAL A 186 16.63 8.65 -22.59
N VAL A 187 15.72 8.19 -23.47
CA VAL A 187 16.09 7.69 -24.81
C VAL A 187 16.22 8.86 -25.78
N GLY A 188 15.27 9.81 -25.78
CA GLY A 188 15.25 10.94 -26.72
C GLY A 188 16.32 12.01 -26.41
N LEU A 189 16.44 12.42 -25.15
CA LEU A 189 17.34 13.51 -24.72
C LEU A 189 18.64 13.01 -24.06
N GLY A 190 18.74 11.74 -23.70
CA GLY A 190 19.94 11.18 -23.08
C GLY A 190 20.22 11.66 -21.66
N TRP A 191 19.17 12.07 -20.89
CA TRP A 191 19.34 12.63 -19.54
C TRP A 191 19.63 11.59 -18.45
N GLY A 192 19.55 10.29 -18.74
CA GLY A 192 19.85 9.21 -17.80
C GLY A 192 19.02 9.28 -16.51
N ALA A 193 19.67 9.14 -15.35
CA ALA A 193 19.00 9.17 -14.04
C ALA A 193 18.22 10.46 -13.77
N ALA A 194 18.74 11.62 -14.23
CA ALA A 194 18.02 12.89 -14.10
C ALA A 194 16.73 12.91 -14.95
N GLY A 195 16.75 12.26 -16.12
CA GLY A 195 15.59 12.12 -17.00
C GLY A 195 14.45 11.33 -16.35
N VAL A 196 14.77 10.18 -15.77
CA VAL A 196 13.80 9.38 -15.01
C VAL A 196 13.23 10.16 -13.82
N ALA A 197 14.09 10.84 -13.06
CA ALA A 197 13.66 11.65 -11.93
C ALA A 197 12.68 12.76 -12.35
N ALA A 198 12.97 13.45 -13.45
CA ALA A 198 12.12 14.51 -14.00
C ALA A 198 10.80 13.95 -14.56
N GLY A 199 10.83 12.81 -15.27
CA GLY A 199 9.67 12.11 -15.78
C GLY A 199 8.72 11.71 -14.66
N THR A 200 9.26 11.07 -13.61
CA THR A 200 8.48 10.65 -12.42
C THR A 200 7.92 11.85 -11.67
N LEU A 201 8.70 12.91 -11.47
CA LEU A 201 8.23 14.15 -10.84
C LEU A 201 7.02 14.75 -11.57
N ILE A 202 7.11 14.89 -12.89
CA ILE A 202 6.02 15.44 -13.71
C ILE A 202 4.81 14.52 -13.67
N ALA A 203 5.02 13.20 -13.74
CA ALA A 203 3.94 12.22 -13.65
C ALA A 203 3.22 12.26 -12.29
N GLU A 204 3.94 12.40 -11.17
CA GLU A 204 3.37 12.56 -9.82
C GLU A 204 2.53 13.84 -9.71
N ILE A 205 3.01 14.95 -10.26
CA ILE A 205 2.26 16.22 -10.30
C ILE A 205 1.00 16.08 -11.17
N ALA A 206 1.12 15.52 -12.37
CA ALA A 206 -0.01 15.30 -13.28
C ALA A 206 -1.03 14.33 -12.67
N GLY A 207 -0.58 13.27 -12.00
CA GLY A 207 -1.42 12.32 -11.27
C GLY A 207 -2.21 12.98 -10.13
N PHE A 208 -1.59 13.88 -9.38
CA PHE A 208 -2.27 14.68 -8.36
C PHE A 208 -3.41 15.52 -8.97
N PHE A 209 -3.16 16.25 -10.03
CA PHE A 209 -4.19 17.07 -10.67
C PHE A 209 -5.29 16.23 -11.29
N ALA A 210 -4.97 15.07 -11.88
CA ALA A 210 -5.96 14.14 -12.40
C ALA A 210 -6.86 13.59 -11.26
N ALA A 211 -6.26 13.14 -10.16
CA ALA A 211 -7.01 12.68 -8.99
C ALA A 211 -7.92 13.79 -8.43
N MET A 212 -7.41 15.02 -8.36
CA MET A 212 -8.20 16.16 -7.89
C MET A 212 -9.34 16.50 -8.86
N ALA A 213 -9.12 16.42 -10.17
CA ALA A 213 -10.18 16.58 -11.16
C ALA A 213 -11.31 15.56 -10.96
N PHE A 214 -10.97 14.28 -10.75
CA PHE A 214 -11.95 13.23 -10.44
C PHE A 214 -12.68 13.49 -9.11
N VAL A 215 -11.98 13.98 -8.09
CA VAL A 215 -12.61 14.41 -6.83
C VAL A 215 -13.64 15.51 -7.09
N LEU A 216 -13.30 16.52 -7.88
CA LEU A 216 -14.22 17.61 -8.22
C LEU A 216 -15.43 17.13 -9.02
N MET A 217 -15.24 16.17 -9.93
CA MET A 217 -16.35 15.53 -10.67
C MET A 217 -17.32 14.82 -9.71
N VAL A 218 -16.80 14.03 -8.76
CA VAL A 218 -17.63 13.35 -7.78
C VAL A 218 -18.31 14.33 -6.83
N MET A 219 -17.65 15.42 -6.44
CA MET A 219 -18.28 16.49 -5.65
C MET A 219 -19.42 17.16 -6.40
N HIS A 220 -19.28 17.32 -7.71
CA HIS A 220 -20.35 17.88 -8.54
C HIS A 220 -21.59 16.97 -8.53
N GLU A 221 -21.41 15.65 -8.63
CA GLU A 221 -22.50 14.66 -8.53
C GLU A 221 -23.21 14.70 -7.16
N HIS A 222 -22.53 15.20 -6.09
CA HIS A 222 -23.03 15.21 -4.71
C HIS A 222 -23.31 16.65 -4.20
N GLY A 223 -24.13 17.38 -4.94
CA GLY A 223 -24.64 18.70 -4.55
C GLY A 223 -23.81 19.89 -5.03
N GLY A 224 -22.78 19.65 -5.87
CA GLY A 224 -21.92 20.68 -6.45
C GLY A 224 -20.66 20.99 -5.64
N VAL A 225 -19.63 21.49 -6.34
CA VAL A 225 -18.32 21.76 -5.75
C VAL A 225 -18.39 22.79 -4.63
N ARG A 226 -19.27 23.79 -4.72
CA ARG A 226 -19.41 24.88 -3.72
C ARG A 226 -20.33 24.53 -2.56
N ALA A 227 -21.11 23.45 -2.64
CA ALA A 227 -22.03 23.06 -1.59
C ALA A 227 -21.28 22.38 -0.42
N HIS A 228 -21.91 22.41 0.76
CA HIS A 228 -21.44 21.71 1.96
C HIS A 228 -20.05 22.09 2.48
N TRP A 229 -19.45 23.21 2.04
CA TRP A 229 -18.20 23.73 2.60
C TRP A 229 -18.48 24.47 3.92
N ARG A 230 -18.36 23.72 5.01
CA ARG A 230 -18.42 24.29 6.36
C ARG A 230 -16.98 24.40 6.90
N THR A 231 -16.31 25.52 6.65
CA THR A 231 -14.92 25.75 7.06
C THR A 231 -14.70 25.56 8.57
N SER A 232 -15.73 25.85 9.39
CA SER A 232 -15.72 25.60 10.83
C SER A 232 -15.61 24.11 11.19
N GLU A 233 -16.06 23.19 10.33
CA GLU A 233 -15.94 21.76 10.55
C GLU A 233 -14.53 21.24 10.28
N PHE A 234 -13.76 21.89 9.40
CA PHE A 234 -12.42 21.43 8.99
C PHE A 234 -11.45 21.43 10.16
N TRP A 235 -11.53 22.43 11.01
CA TRP A 235 -10.56 22.71 12.06
C TRP A 235 -11.11 22.50 13.47
N LYS A 236 -12.21 21.78 13.64
CA LYS A 236 -12.71 21.40 14.97
C LYS A 236 -11.64 20.58 15.70
N PRO A 237 -11.23 20.97 16.93
CA PRO A 237 -10.14 20.33 17.65
C PRO A 237 -10.33 18.83 17.86
N ASP A 238 -11.56 18.39 18.15
CA ASP A 238 -11.92 16.98 18.32
C ASP A 238 -11.74 16.16 17.04
N ARG A 239 -12.12 16.74 15.89
CA ARG A 239 -11.96 16.10 14.57
C ARG A 239 -10.50 16.05 14.14
N ILE A 240 -9.73 17.10 14.39
CA ILE A 240 -8.28 17.10 14.14
C ILE A 240 -7.60 16.07 15.02
N SER A 241 -7.84 16.08 16.33
CA SER A 241 -7.28 15.13 17.27
C SER A 241 -7.59 13.68 16.87
N ARG A 242 -8.84 13.40 16.47
CA ARG A 242 -9.22 12.07 15.94
C ARG A 242 -8.44 11.71 14.68
N THR A 243 -8.33 12.64 13.72
CA THR A 243 -7.59 12.40 12.47
C THR A 243 -6.11 12.13 12.76
N VAL A 244 -5.47 12.95 13.61
CA VAL A 244 -4.06 12.79 13.99
C VAL A 244 -3.84 11.47 14.72
N SER A 245 -4.72 11.11 15.68
CA SER A 245 -4.61 9.84 16.42
C SER A 245 -4.71 8.63 15.48
N ILE A 246 -5.67 8.60 14.56
CA ILE A 246 -5.81 7.52 13.57
C ILE A 246 -4.56 7.43 12.69
N ASN A 247 -4.07 8.55 12.18
CA ASN A 247 -2.88 8.60 11.36
C ASN A 247 -1.64 8.08 12.12
N PHE A 248 -1.47 8.49 13.38
CA PHE A 248 -0.35 8.06 14.20
C PHE A 248 -0.40 6.56 14.51
N ASP A 249 -1.56 6.01 14.84
CA ASP A 249 -1.72 4.59 15.10
C ASP A 249 -1.41 3.74 13.85
N ILE A 250 -1.89 4.16 12.66
CA ILE A 250 -1.59 3.48 11.40
C ILE A 250 -0.10 3.63 11.03
N PHE A 251 0.51 4.80 11.30
CA PHE A 251 1.93 5.04 11.07
C PHE A 251 2.80 4.07 11.88
N ILE A 252 2.56 3.94 13.20
CA ILE A 252 3.30 2.99 14.05
C ILE A 252 3.12 1.56 13.56
N ARG A 253 1.88 1.17 13.22
CA ARG A 253 1.60 -0.13 12.62
C ARG A 253 2.44 -0.37 11.36
N THR A 254 2.51 0.63 10.46
CA THR A 254 3.22 0.52 9.19
C THR A 254 4.73 0.44 9.37
N LEU A 255 5.28 1.21 10.32
CA LEU A 255 6.70 1.11 10.68
C LEU A 255 7.07 -0.29 11.22
N LEU A 256 6.23 -0.86 12.09
CA LEU A 256 6.47 -2.21 12.61
C LEU A 256 6.37 -3.26 11.51
N LEU A 257 5.43 -3.10 10.57
CA LEU A 257 5.31 -3.95 9.40
C LEU A 257 6.60 -3.89 8.55
N ALA A 258 7.05 -2.67 8.20
CA ALA A 258 8.27 -2.45 7.43
C ALA A 258 9.50 -3.04 8.13
N PHE A 259 9.60 -2.85 9.44
CA PHE A 259 10.67 -3.41 10.25
C PHE A 259 10.69 -4.95 10.21
N CYS A 260 9.53 -5.60 10.35
CA CYS A 260 9.45 -7.06 10.29
C CYS A 260 9.87 -7.62 8.92
N PHE A 261 9.50 -6.93 7.82
CA PHE A 261 9.94 -7.31 6.48
C PHE A 261 11.46 -7.11 6.30
N ALA A 262 12.00 -5.97 6.73
CA ALA A 262 13.44 -5.71 6.68
C ALA A 262 14.22 -6.73 7.53
N TRP A 263 13.70 -7.08 8.70
CA TRP A 263 14.26 -8.12 9.56
C TRP A 263 14.29 -9.49 8.86
N PHE A 264 13.20 -9.89 8.21
CA PHE A 264 13.15 -11.13 7.44
C PHE A 264 14.25 -11.17 6.35
N VAL A 265 14.38 -10.08 5.58
CA VAL A 265 15.39 -9.98 4.52
C VAL A 265 16.80 -10.04 5.11
N GLN A 266 17.07 -9.26 6.16
CA GLN A 266 18.38 -9.22 6.81
C GLN A 266 18.76 -10.60 7.39
N ARG A 267 17.81 -11.29 8.03
CA ARG A 267 18.06 -12.64 8.56
C ARG A 267 18.25 -13.69 7.46
N GLY A 268 17.56 -13.54 6.32
CA GLY A 268 17.77 -14.39 5.15
C GLY A 268 19.18 -14.32 4.60
N GLY A 269 19.85 -13.17 4.69
CA GLY A 269 21.25 -12.99 4.29
C GLY A 269 22.25 -13.83 5.09
N ALA A 270 21.90 -14.20 6.33
CA ALA A 270 22.77 -15.07 7.14
C ALA A 270 22.90 -16.51 6.60
N PHE A 271 22.07 -16.91 5.65
CA PHE A 271 22.09 -18.24 5.02
C PHE A 271 22.83 -18.27 3.68
N GLY A 272 23.52 -17.19 3.32
CA GLY A 272 24.32 -17.07 2.10
C GLY A 272 23.59 -16.40 0.94
N ASP A 273 24.38 -15.96 -0.05
CA ASP A 273 23.90 -15.09 -1.14
C ASP A 273 22.84 -15.76 -2.01
N ALA A 274 22.98 -17.04 -2.32
CA ALA A 274 21.99 -17.78 -3.11
C ALA A 274 20.64 -17.85 -2.40
N THR A 275 20.64 -18.06 -1.07
CA THR A 275 19.41 -18.08 -0.25
C THR A 275 18.79 -16.70 -0.15
N LEU A 276 19.62 -15.65 0.01
CA LEU A 276 19.14 -14.27 0.02
C LEU A 276 18.47 -13.90 -1.30
N ALA A 277 19.11 -14.21 -2.43
CA ALA A 277 18.56 -13.98 -3.76
C ALA A 277 17.26 -14.77 -3.99
N ALA A 278 17.21 -16.03 -3.55
CA ALA A 278 15.99 -16.85 -3.60
C ALA A 278 14.85 -16.23 -2.76
N ASN A 279 15.13 -15.81 -1.53
CA ASN A 279 14.14 -15.13 -0.69
C ASN A 279 13.61 -13.85 -1.33
N GLN A 280 14.46 -13.04 -1.98
CA GLN A 280 14.04 -11.85 -2.70
C GLN A 280 13.11 -12.18 -3.87
N ALA A 281 13.44 -13.18 -4.69
CA ALA A 281 12.58 -13.62 -5.78
C ALA A 281 11.21 -14.10 -5.27
N LEU A 282 11.19 -14.88 -4.20
CA LEU A 282 9.97 -15.39 -3.57
C LEU A 282 9.14 -14.27 -2.94
N LEU A 283 9.77 -13.26 -2.33
CA LEU A 283 9.07 -12.07 -1.79
C LEU A 283 8.38 -11.27 -2.90
N GLN A 284 8.89 -11.24 -4.14
CA GLN A 284 8.19 -10.58 -5.25
C GLN A 284 6.84 -11.25 -5.55
N LEU A 285 6.79 -12.58 -5.60
CA LEU A 285 5.54 -13.33 -5.77
C LEU A 285 4.58 -13.08 -4.59
N PHE A 286 5.12 -13.09 -3.38
CA PHE A 286 4.36 -12.80 -2.15
C PHE A 286 3.74 -11.40 -2.19
N LEU A 287 4.51 -10.37 -2.53
CA LEU A 287 4.05 -8.99 -2.63
C LEU A 287 3.03 -8.81 -3.76
N PHE A 288 3.25 -9.46 -4.91
CA PHE A 288 2.30 -9.44 -6.02
C PHE A 288 0.94 -10.00 -5.61
N THR A 289 0.93 -11.14 -4.89
CA THR A 289 -0.31 -11.70 -4.31
C THR A 289 -0.98 -10.70 -3.37
N GLY A 290 -0.20 -10.06 -2.51
CA GLY A 290 -0.69 -9.05 -1.58
C GLY A 290 -1.43 -7.92 -2.30
N LEU A 291 -0.82 -7.35 -3.34
CA LEU A 291 -1.41 -6.27 -4.14
C LEU A 291 -2.68 -6.72 -4.87
N ALA A 292 -2.70 -7.94 -5.41
CA ALA A 292 -3.87 -8.48 -6.09
C ALA A 292 -5.06 -8.69 -5.13
N LEU A 293 -4.79 -9.14 -3.89
CA LEU A 293 -5.81 -9.35 -2.87
C LEU A 293 -6.24 -8.05 -2.17
N ASP A 294 -5.42 -6.99 -2.20
CA ASP A 294 -5.70 -5.71 -1.53
C ASP A 294 -7.00 -5.05 -2.02
N GLY A 295 -7.38 -5.24 -3.29
CA GLY A 295 -8.64 -4.73 -3.81
C GLY A 295 -9.87 -5.25 -3.05
N THR A 296 -9.86 -6.50 -2.59
CA THR A 296 -10.96 -7.05 -1.78
C THR A 296 -10.97 -6.46 -0.37
N ALA A 297 -9.81 -6.15 0.19
CA ALA A 297 -9.68 -5.43 1.47
C ALA A 297 -10.16 -3.98 1.35
N ILE A 298 -9.85 -3.30 0.24
CA ILE A 298 -10.34 -1.95 -0.07
C ILE A 298 -11.86 -1.93 -0.23
N ALA A 299 -12.45 -2.95 -0.86
CA ALA A 299 -13.91 -3.08 -0.92
C ALA A 299 -14.52 -3.28 0.49
N ALA A 300 -13.90 -4.10 1.35
CA ALA A 300 -14.31 -4.25 2.74
C ALA A 300 -14.20 -2.93 3.52
N GLU A 301 -13.09 -2.19 3.37
CA GLU A 301 -12.86 -0.87 3.96
C GLU A 301 -14.01 0.10 3.64
N THR A 302 -14.36 0.22 2.36
CA THR A 302 -15.42 1.12 1.89
C THR A 302 -16.80 0.71 2.43
N LEU A 303 -17.15 -0.57 2.31
CA LEU A 303 -18.48 -1.07 2.67
C LEU A 303 -18.70 -1.11 4.18
N VAL A 304 -17.68 -1.51 4.94
CA VAL A 304 -17.72 -1.49 6.41
C VAL A 304 -17.78 -0.04 6.93
N GLY A 305 -16.97 0.86 6.37
CA GLY A 305 -17.01 2.27 6.76
C GLY A 305 -18.37 2.88 6.58
N ARG A 306 -19.02 2.66 5.42
CA ARG A 306 -20.39 3.11 5.16
C ARG A 306 -21.41 2.47 6.10
N ALA A 307 -21.25 1.18 6.41
CA ALA A 307 -22.13 0.51 7.37
C ALA A 307 -22.00 1.11 8.78
N MET A 308 -20.77 1.40 9.23
CA MET A 308 -20.50 2.01 10.54
C MET A 308 -21.06 3.43 10.66
N GLY A 309 -21.08 4.19 9.57
CA GLY A 309 -21.64 5.54 9.52
C GLY A 309 -23.16 5.60 9.39
N ALA A 310 -23.82 4.49 9.05
CA ALA A 310 -25.26 4.47 8.77
C ALA A 310 -26.09 5.02 9.95
N ARG A 311 -27.08 5.90 9.64
CA ARG A 311 -27.99 6.50 10.63
C ARG A 311 -28.89 5.44 11.27
N ASP A 312 -29.41 4.51 10.46
CA ASP A 312 -30.13 3.33 10.95
C ASP A 312 -29.13 2.26 11.38
N ARG A 313 -29.01 2.06 12.68
CA ARG A 313 -28.08 1.11 13.31
C ARG A 313 -28.40 -0.35 12.95
N VAL A 314 -29.66 -0.71 12.76
CA VAL A 314 -30.08 -2.08 12.42
C VAL A 314 -29.68 -2.38 10.97
N ALA A 315 -30.03 -1.49 10.05
CA ALA A 315 -29.62 -1.61 8.65
C ALA A 315 -28.09 -1.58 8.51
N GLY A 316 -27.39 -0.70 9.25
CA GLY A 316 -25.94 -0.64 9.32
C GLY A 316 -25.32 -1.96 9.76
N LYS A 317 -25.83 -2.58 10.82
CA LYS A 317 -25.35 -3.89 11.30
C LYS A 317 -25.54 -4.99 10.26
N LEU A 318 -26.68 -5.03 9.60
CA LEU A 318 -26.95 -6.01 8.54
C LEU A 318 -26.00 -5.85 7.36
N ARG A 319 -25.78 -4.58 6.91
CA ARG A 319 -24.80 -4.26 5.86
C ARG A 319 -23.39 -4.63 6.27
N TYR A 320 -22.98 -4.34 7.50
CA TYR A 320 -21.68 -4.73 8.05
C TYR A 320 -21.45 -6.23 7.99
N VAL A 321 -22.37 -7.03 8.54
CA VAL A 321 -22.25 -8.50 8.56
C VAL A 321 -22.20 -9.05 7.14
N THR A 322 -23.04 -8.53 6.25
CA THR A 322 -23.11 -8.98 4.85
C THR A 322 -21.83 -8.59 4.09
N ALA A 323 -21.33 -7.38 4.29
CA ALA A 323 -20.07 -6.91 3.67
C ALA A 323 -18.89 -7.78 4.12
N VAL A 324 -18.71 -7.95 5.44
CA VAL A 324 -17.63 -8.79 6.00
C VAL A 324 -17.71 -10.21 5.43
N LYS A 325 -18.87 -10.87 5.50
CA LYS A 325 -19.03 -12.23 5.01
C LYS A 325 -18.70 -12.37 3.51
N LYS A 326 -19.28 -11.49 2.67
CA LYS A 326 -19.13 -11.61 1.22
C LYS A 326 -17.73 -11.21 0.73
N THR A 327 -17.11 -10.18 1.31
CA THR A 327 -15.74 -9.82 0.97
C THR A 327 -14.75 -10.89 1.39
N PHE A 328 -14.96 -11.54 2.56
CA PHE A 328 -14.16 -12.69 2.99
C PHE A 328 -14.28 -13.88 2.05
N ILE A 329 -15.49 -14.22 1.62
CA ILE A 329 -15.71 -15.33 0.66
C ILE A 329 -14.98 -15.03 -0.65
N LEU A 330 -15.14 -13.82 -1.19
CA LEU A 330 -14.47 -13.43 -2.45
C LEU A 330 -12.96 -13.46 -2.32
N ALA A 331 -12.41 -12.90 -1.23
CA ALA A 331 -10.98 -12.87 -0.96
C ALA A 331 -10.40 -14.28 -0.80
N MET A 332 -11.11 -15.16 -0.10
CA MET A 332 -10.71 -16.56 0.08
C MET A 332 -10.74 -17.32 -1.26
N THR A 333 -11.75 -17.08 -2.09
CA THR A 333 -11.84 -17.68 -3.44
C THR A 333 -10.66 -17.22 -4.31
N ALA A 334 -10.34 -15.92 -4.30
CA ALA A 334 -9.18 -15.39 -5.02
C ALA A 334 -7.87 -15.97 -4.47
N SER A 335 -7.75 -16.09 -3.16
CA SER A 335 -6.58 -16.69 -2.50
C SER A 335 -6.36 -18.15 -2.91
N VAL A 336 -7.43 -18.97 -2.95
CA VAL A 336 -7.36 -20.35 -3.43
C VAL A 336 -6.94 -20.38 -4.92
N ALA A 337 -7.44 -19.46 -5.75
CA ALA A 337 -7.01 -19.38 -7.13
C ALA A 337 -5.51 -19.07 -7.27
N PHE A 338 -4.94 -18.19 -6.41
CA PHE A 338 -3.48 -17.96 -6.38
C PHE A 338 -2.69 -19.17 -5.91
N VAL A 339 -3.18 -19.91 -4.92
CA VAL A 339 -2.54 -21.18 -4.49
C VAL A 339 -2.47 -22.16 -5.65
N LEU A 340 -3.60 -22.36 -6.36
CA LEU A 340 -3.66 -23.25 -7.51
C LEU A 340 -2.74 -22.77 -8.67
N LEU A 341 -2.74 -21.47 -8.93
CA LEU A 341 -1.83 -20.88 -9.94
C LEU A 341 -0.37 -21.15 -9.60
N TYR A 342 0.04 -20.87 -8.37
CA TYR A 342 1.41 -21.06 -7.93
C TYR A 342 1.82 -22.54 -7.87
N TRP A 343 0.88 -23.42 -7.50
CA TRP A 343 1.13 -24.85 -7.48
C TRP A 343 1.27 -25.45 -8.89
N ILE A 344 0.49 -24.99 -9.86
CA ILE A 344 0.54 -25.49 -11.24
C ILE A 344 1.72 -24.90 -12.01
N ALA A 345 2.08 -23.64 -11.73
CA ALA A 345 3.07 -22.88 -12.48
C ALA A 345 4.40 -22.70 -11.72
N ASP A 346 4.65 -23.44 -10.63
CA ASP A 346 5.81 -23.25 -9.75
C ASP A 346 7.14 -23.26 -10.51
N ASP A 347 7.41 -24.29 -11.30
CA ASP A 347 8.63 -24.41 -12.11
C ASP A 347 8.80 -23.27 -13.11
N ALA A 348 7.71 -22.87 -13.77
CA ALA A 348 7.72 -21.78 -14.74
C ALA A 348 7.97 -20.42 -14.07
N LEU A 349 7.34 -20.18 -12.92
CA LEU A 349 7.51 -18.95 -12.14
C LEU A 349 8.94 -18.84 -11.59
N VAL A 350 9.47 -19.93 -11.04
CA VAL A 350 10.85 -19.98 -10.55
C VAL A 350 11.83 -19.77 -11.71
N ALA A 351 11.61 -20.42 -12.86
CA ALA A 351 12.45 -20.24 -14.04
C ALA A 351 12.41 -18.81 -14.61
N LEU A 352 11.27 -18.15 -14.52
CA LEU A 352 11.10 -16.75 -14.95
C LEU A 352 11.86 -15.76 -14.04
N LEU A 353 11.87 -16.02 -12.73
CA LEU A 353 12.41 -15.09 -11.75
C LEU A 353 13.88 -15.29 -11.43
N THR A 354 14.44 -16.49 -11.74
CA THR A 354 15.79 -16.85 -11.32
C THR A 354 16.61 -17.45 -12.44
N PRO A 355 17.91 -17.11 -12.54
CA PRO A 355 18.83 -17.79 -13.43
C PRO A 355 18.99 -19.27 -13.03
N ALA A 356 19.40 -20.12 -13.97
CA ALA A 356 19.73 -21.51 -13.67
C ALA A 356 20.92 -21.60 -12.70
N GLY A 357 20.90 -22.59 -11.80
CA GLY A 357 21.95 -22.86 -10.83
C GLY A 357 21.51 -22.69 -9.37
N PRO A 358 22.42 -22.44 -8.43
CA PRO A 358 22.16 -22.50 -6.99
C PRO A 358 21.02 -21.61 -6.51
N ILE A 359 20.79 -20.45 -7.16
CA ILE A 359 19.69 -19.54 -6.81
C ILE A 359 18.35 -20.20 -7.15
N ARG A 360 18.23 -20.81 -8.33
CA ARG A 360 17.01 -21.52 -8.75
C ARG A 360 16.72 -22.70 -7.84
N ASP A 361 17.73 -23.50 -7.51
CA ASP A 361 17.58 -24.66 -6.63
C ASP A 361 17.10 -24.23 -5.23
N ALA A 362 17.68 -23.16 -4.69
CA ALA A 362 17.25 -22.58 -3.42
C ALA A 362 15.80 -22.01 -3.52
N THR A 363 15.45 -21.33 -4.62
CA THR A 363 14.10 -20.79 -4.83
C THR A 363 13.07 -21.91 -4.89
N GLN A 364 13.37 -23.00 -5.60
CA GLN A 364 12.50 -24.16 -5.68
C GLN A 364 12.31 -24.82 -4.31
N ALA A 365 13.37 -24.93 -3.51
CA ALA A 365 13.28 -25.51 -2.17
C ALA A 365 12.34 -24.73 -1.24
N TYR A 366 12.26 -23.40 -1.37
CA TYR A 366 11.42 -22.55 -0.52
C TYR A 366 10.07 -22.16 -1.15
N MET A 367 9.83 -22.50 -2.42
CA MET A 367 8.58 -22.19 -3.14
C MET A 367 7.31 -22.69 -2.42
N PRO A 368 7.29 -23.85 -1.73
CA PRO A 368 6.10 -24.32 -1.00
C PRO A 368 5.55 -23.30 0.01
N TRP A 369 6.41 -22.47 0.63
CA TRP A 369 5.98 -21.43 1.55
C TRP A 369 5.19 -20.32 0.84
N VAL A 370 5.60 -19.97 -0.39
CA VAL A 370 4.92 -18.97 -1.21
C VAL A 370 3.62 -19.50 -1.79
N ILE A 371 3.59 -20.79 -2.19
CA ILE A 371 2.35 -21.44 -2.67
C ILE A 371 1.25 -21.34 -1.62
N VAL A 372 1.56 -21.56 -0.34
CA VAL A 372 0.55 -21.54 0.74
C VAL A 372 0.29 -20.11 1.26
N SER A 373 1.20 -19.16 1.02
CA SER A 373 1.14 -17.81 1.57
C SER A 373 -0.16 -17.04 1.28
N PRO A 374 -0.83 -17.17 0.11
CA PRO A 374 -2.09 -16.47 -0.15
C PRO A 374 -3.17 -16.76 0.90
N LEU A 375 -3.26 -18.02 1.39
CA LEU A 375 -4.21 -18.40 2.43
C LEU A 375 -3.84 -17.82 3.81
N MET A 376 -2.56 -17.63 4.08
CA MET A 376 -2.08 -17.10 5.35
C MET A 376 -2.30 -15.58 5.45
N VAL A 377 -2.09 -14.86 4.35
CA VAL A 377 -2.13 -13.39 4.34
C VAL A 377 -3.53 -12.82 4.15
N VAL A 378 -4.41 -13.53 3.43
CA VAL A 378 -5.73 -13.03 3.04
C VAL A 378 -6.59 -12.62 4.23
N VAL A 379 -6.55 -13.38 5.32
CA VAL A 379 -7.32 -13.10 6.54
C VAL A 379 -6.84 -11.79 7.15
N GLY A 380 -5.54 -11.60 7.29
CA GLY A 380 -4.94 -10.38 7.80
C GLY A 380 -5.31 -9.15 6.97
N PHE A 381 -5.21 -9.24 5.63
CA PHE A 381 -5.55 -8.13 4.73
C PHE A 381 -7.04 -7.79 4.76
N GLN A 382 -7.93 -8.78 4.80
CA GLN A 382 -9.35 -8.53 4.95
C GLN A 382 -9.69 -7.84 6.27
N LEU A 383 -9.07 -8.29 7.37
CA LEU A 383 -9.24 -7.64 8.67
C LEU A 383 -8.70 -6.21 8.66
N ASP A 384 -7.56 -5.95 8.01
CA ASP A 384 -7.08 -4.57 7.86
C ASP A 384 -8.12 -3.66 7.21
N GLY A 385 -8.69 -4.07 6.07
CA GLY A 385 -9.74 -3.29 5.40
C GLY A 385 -10.94 -3.04 6.33
N ILE A 386 -11.39 -4.07 7.07
CA ILE A 386 -12.50 -3.95 8.03
C ILE A 386 -12.17 -2.95 9.15
N PHE A 387 -10.98 -3.04 9.75
CA PHE A 387 -10.57 -2.17 10.86
C PHE A 387 -10.31 -0.73 10.39
N ILE A 388 -9.77 -0.52 9.19
CA ILE A 388 -9.63 0.82 8.57
C ILE A 388 -11.01 1.42 8.34
N GLY A 389 -11.95 0.70 7.72
CA GLY A 389 -13.32 1.16 7.50
C GLY A 389 -14.05 1.48 8.81
N ALA A 390 -13.81 0.69 9.86
CA ALA A 390 -14.33 0.94 11.20
C ALA A 390 -13.59 2.07 11.94
N THR A 391 -12.50 2.64 11.40
CA THR A 391 -11.59 3.60 12.03
C THR A 391 -11.02 3.12 13.38
N ARG A 392 -10.74 1.82 13.48
CA ARG A 392 -10.19 1.16 14.66
C ARG A 392 -8.67 0.97 14.53
N ALA A 393 -7.96 2.08 14.28
CA ALA A 393 -6.52 2.08 14.05
C ALA A 393 -5.71 1.64 15.28
N ARG A 394 -6.20 1.93 16.48
CA ARG A 394 -5.56 1.55 17.73
C ARG A 394 -5.42 0.04 17.86
N GLU A 395 -6.49 -0.70 17.58
CA GLU A 395 -6.48 -2.15 17.62
C GLU A 395 -5.51 -2.74 16.58
N MET A 396 -5.39 -2.10 15.42
CA MET A 396 -4.43 -2.51 14.38
C MET A 396 -2.98 -2.31 14.84
N ARG A 397 -2.66 -1.16 15.48
CA ARG A 397 -1.36 -0.89 16.08
C ARG A 397 -1.02 -1.91 17.17
N ASP A 398 -1.93 -2.13 18.11
CA ASP A 398 -1.73 -3.02 19.25
C ASP A 398 -1.54 -4.47 18.80
N SER A 399 -2.32 -4.92 17.79
CA SER A 399 -2.12 -6.21 17.11
C SER A 399 -0.71 -6.33 16.53
N MET A 400 -0.24 -5.29 15.83
CA MET A 400 1.08 -5.30 15.20
C MET A 400 2.22 -5.32 16.23
N ILE A 401 2.08 -4.60 17.35
CA ILE A 401 3.05 -4.64 18.44
C ILE A 401 3.17 -6.07 18.99
N VAL A 402 2.04 -6.71 19.31
CA VAL A 402 2.05 -8.10 19.81
C VAL A 402 2.66 -9.05 18.77
N THR A 403 2.29 -8.89 17.50
CA THR A 403 2.80 -9.72 16.42
C THR A 403 4.32 -9.56 16.26
N ALA A 404 4.85 -8.35 16.28
CA ALA A 404 6.29 -8.09 16.18
C ALA A 404 7.06 -8.66 17.36
N LEU A 405 6.54 -8.47 18.62
CA LEU A 405 7.15 -8.99 19.83
C LEU A 405 7.25 -10.53 19.85
N VAL A 406 6.33 -11.23 19.20
CA VAL A 406 6.37 -12.69 19.08
C VAL A 406 7.21 -13.12 17.88
N PHE A 407 7.09 -12.41 16.73
CA PHE A 407 7.81 -12.75 15.51
C PHE A 407 9.32 -12.69 15.67
N LEU A 408 9.87 -11.66 16.33
CA LEU A 408 11.32 -11.47 16.45
C LEU A 408 12.00 -12.64 17.16
N PRO A 409 11.61 -13.04 18.38
CA PRO A 409 12.23 -14.20 19.02
C PRO A 409 11.90 -15.52 18.31
N ALA A 410 10.68 -15.67 17.76
CA ALA A 410 10.32 -16.86 17.01
C ALA A 410 11.18 -17.01 15.75
N SER A 411 11.48 -15.92 15.04
CA SER A 411 12.35 -15.95 13.86
C SER A 411 13.77 -16.40 14.19
N LEU A 412 14.31 -15.98 15.34
CA LEU A 412 15.63 -16.42 15.80
C LEU A 412 15.64 -17.91 16.17
N ALA A 413 14.64 -18.34 16.94
CA ALA A 413 14.55 -19.73 17.42
C ALA A 413 14.32 -20.71 16.27
N LEU A 414 13.33 -20.41 15.40
CA LEU A 414 13.00 -21.30 14.27
C LEU A 414 14.09 -21.29 13.19
N ALA A 415 14.69 -20.14 12.89
CA ALA A 415 15.80 -20.05 11.96
C ALA A 415 17.05 -20.77 12.50
N GLY A 416 17.29 -20.74 13.80
CA GLY A 416 18.37 -21.52 14.43
C GLY A 416 18.14 -23.03 14.37
N ALA A 417 16.89 -23.49 14.44
CA ALA A 417 16.54 -24.90 14.41
C ALA A 417 16.44 -25.48 12.99
N TRP A 418 15.87 -24.73 12.03
CA TRP A 418 15.51 -25.22 10.69
C TRP A 418 16.06 -24.34 9.55
N GLY A 419 17.04 -23.49 9.82
CA GLY A 419 17.64 -22.61 8.81
C GLY A 419 16.61 -21.70 8.16
N ASN A 420 16.71 -21.50 6.86
CA ASN A 420 15.81 -20.62 6.11
C ASN A 420 14.35 -21.12 6.07
N HIS A 421 14.10 -22.43 6.15
CA HIS A 421 12.73 -22.94 6.34
C HIS A 421 12.11 -22.45 7.65
N GLY A 422 12.90 -22.37 8.73
CA GLY A 422 12.47 -21.81 10.01
C GLY A 422 12.17 -20.32 9.92
N LEU A 423 12.93 -19.57 9.12
CA LEU A 423 12.67 -18.15 8.86
C LEU A 423 11.33 -17.94 8.13
N TRP A 424 11.04 -18.74 7.09
CA TRP A 424 9.75 -18.74 6.39
C TRP A 424 8.60 -19.19 7.30
N ALA A 425 8.82 -20.17 8.17
CA ALA A 425 7.83 -20.58 9.17
C ALA A 425 7.50 -19.46 10.15
N ALA A 426 8.51 -18.73 10.63
CA ALA A 426 8.32 -17.56 11.48
C ALA A 426 7.55 -16.44 10.75
N PHE A 427 7.84 -16.21 9.47
CA PHE A 427 7.15 -15.22 8.66
C PHE A 427 5.68 -15.62 8.41
N SER A 428 5.40 -16.90 8.23
CA SER A 428 4.03 -17.42 8.18
C SER A 428 3.31 -17.25 9.51
N LEU A 429 3.98 -17.54 10.63
CA LEU A 429 3.46 -17.30 11.98
C LEU A 429 3.11 -15.83 12.22
N TYR A 430 3.93 -14.91 11.71
CA TYR A 430 3.66 -13.46 11.78
C TYR A 430 2.28 -13.11 11.18
N PHE A 431 1.94 -13.62 9.98
CA PHE A 431 0.63 -13.35 9.36
C PHE A 431 -0.52 -14.02 10.10
N LEU A 432 -0.31 -15.24 10.59
CA LEU A 432 -1.31 -15.96 11.38
C LEU A 432 -1.59 -15.24 12.73
N LEU A 433 -0.56 -14.80 13.42
CA LEU A 433 -0.70 -14.02 14.67
C LEU A 433 -1.46 -12.72 14.45
N ARG A 434 -1.15 -12.01 13.37
CA ARG A 434 -1.87 -10.78 13.00
C ARG A 434 -3.35 -11.07 12.72
N ALA A 435 -3.65 -12.14 12.00
CA ALA A 435 -5.02 -12.56 11.73
C ALA A 435 -5.76 -12.94 13.03
N VAL A 436 -5.12 -13.69 13.92
CA VAL A 436 -5.72 -14.09 15.20
C VAL A 436 -5.95 -12.89 16.11
N THR A 437 -4.96 -12.04 16.31
CA THR A 437 -5.06 -10.89 17.23
C THR A 437 -6.12 -9.88 16.77
N LEU A 438 -6.20 -9.57 15.47
CA LEU A 438 -7.27 -8.73 14.92
C LEU A 438 -8.63 -9.45 14.97
N GLY A 439 -8.66 -10.75 14.66
CA GLY A 439 -9.87 -11.57 14.72
C GLY A 439 -10.52 -11.57 16.09
N LEU A 440 -9.73 -11.60 17.18
CA LEU A 440 -10.24 -11.51 18.55
C LEU A 440 -10.94 -10.17 18.86
N TRP A 441 -10.59 -9.11 18.16
CA TRP A 441 -11.22 -7.79 18.32
C TRP A 441 -12.40 -7.55 17.37
N LEU A 442 -12.56 -8.36 16.32
CA LEU A 442 -13.63 -8.21 15.34
C LEU A 442 -15.05 -8.16 15.97
N PRO A 443 -15.39 -8.97 17.00
CA PRO A 443 -16.71 -8.90 17.64
C PRO A 443 -17.01 -7.55 18.30
N ARG A 444 -16.00 -6.78 18.71
CA ARG A 444 -16.18 -5.44 19.31
C ARG A 444 -16.76 -4.45 18.30
N ILE A 445 -16.38 -4.59 17.00
CA ILE A 445 -16.95 -3.76 15.93
C ILE A 445 -18.43 -4.08 15.75
N GLY A 446 -18.82 -5.36 15.75
CA GLY A 446 -20.21 -5.76 15.66
C GLY A 446 -21.08 -5.29 16.84
N ARG A 447 -20.50 -5.22 18.05
CA ARG A 447 -21.20 -4.74 19.27
C ARG A 447 -21.43 -3.23 19.27
N SER A 448 -20.62 -2.44 18.55
CA SER A 448 -20.80 -0.99 18.50
C SER A 448 -22.08 -0.54 17.75
N PHE A 449 -22.77 -1.44 17.08
CA PHE A 449 -24.10 -1.17 16.51
C PHE A 449 -25.25 -1.33 17.52
N THR A 450 -25.00 -1.96 18.66
CA THR A 450 -26.01 -2.24 19.69
C THR A 450 -25.84 -1.36 20.93
N ALA A 451 -24.75 -0.63 21.01
CA ALA A 451 -24.48 0.41 22.00
C ALA A 451 -24.89 1.78 21.43
#